data_aee8550a6ab551b8d0f51cb1bcad87ee
#
_entry.id   aee8550a6ab551b8d0f51cb1bcad87ee
#
_cell.length_a   1.000
_cell.length_b   1.000
_cell.length_c   1.000
_cell.angle_alpha   90.00
_cell.angle_beta   90.00
_cell.angle_gamma   90.00
#
_symmetry.space_group_name_H-M   'P 1'
#
loop_
_entity.id
_entity.type
_entity.pdbx_description
1 polymer ?
#
loop_
_entity_poly.entity_id
_entity_poly.type
_entity_poly.pdbx_seq_one_letter_code
_entity_poly.pdbx_strand_id
1 'polypeptide(L)'
;MLTVKVFGPTPPCANCKRAEEQARKAAAQFPGQVEVMKLDAMGPEAQQYGIMMTPLVVIADEVVGSGRVVPAGQLVELIKRKLGG
;
A
#
# COMPACT_ATOMS: atom_id res chain seq x y z
N MET A 1 12.84 1.43 8.41
CA MET A 1 11.90 0.40 7.90
C MET A 1 11.05 0.98 6.79
N LEU A 2 10.86 0.23 5.73
CA LEU A 2 10.04 0.67 4.61
C LEU A 2 8.56 0.49 4.94
N THR A 3 7.75 1.50 4.68
CA THR A 3 6.32 1.46 4.97
C THR A 3 5.51 1.39 3.69
N VAL A 4 4.60 0.42 3.63
CA VAL A 4 3.61 0.31 2.56
C VAL A 4 2.29 0.79 3.14
N LYS A 5 1.73 1.85 2.56
CA LYS A 5 0.48 2.42 3.04
C LYS A 5 -0.65 2.04 2.08
N VAL A 6 -1.74 1.57 2.64
CA VAL A 6 -2.94 1.22 1.86
C VAL A 6 -4.09 2.09 2.36
N PHE A 7 -4.59 2.93 1.48
CA PHE A 7 -5.70 3.84 1.82
C PHE A 7 -7.02 3.30 1.27
N GLY A 8 -8.04 3.37 2.09
CA GLY A 8 -9.37 2.96 1.68
C GLY A 8 -10.44 3.53 2.58
N PRO A 9 -11.73 3.39 2.20
CA PRO A 9 -12.83 3.87 3.02
C PRO A 9 -13.01 3.03 4.28
N THR A 10 -13.74 3.55 5.25
CA THR A 10 -14.09 2.84 6.47
C THR A 10 -15.60 2.71 6.53
N PRO A 11 -16.18 1.48 6.49
CA PRO A 11 -15.49 0.18 6.42
C PRO A 11 -14.84 -0.05 5.05
N PRO A 12 -13.80 -0.90 5.00
CA PRO A 12 -13.09 -1.13 3.74
C PRO A 12 -13.95 -1.89 2.73
N CYS A 13 -13.81 -1.52 1.46
CA CYS A 13 -14.49 -2.23 0.38
C CYS A 13 -13.72 -3.54 0.08
N ALA A 14 -14.34 -4.39 -0.75
CA ALA A 14 -13.71 -5.68 -1.09
C ALA A 14 -12.34 -5.52 -1.73
N ASN A 15 -12.20 -4.57 -2.66
CA ASN A 15 -10.92 -4.31 -3.32
C ASN A 15 -9.90 -3.72 -2.35
N CYS A 16 -10.35 -2.92 -1.39
CA CYS A 16 -9.46 -2.37 -0.38
C CYS A 16 -8.90 -3.46 0.51
N LYS A 17 -9.73 -4.45 0.87
CA LYS A 17 -9.27 -5.61 1.64
C LYS A 17 -8.26 -6.43 0.84
N ARG A 18 -8.51 -6.62 -0.46
CA ARG A 18 -7.59 -7.35 -1.33
C ARG A 18 -6.25 -6.62 -1.46
N ALA A 19 -6.30 -5.30 -1.57
CA ALA A 19 -5.07 -4.50 -1.63
C ALA A 19 -4.25 -4.67 -0.37
N GLU A 20 -4.90 -4.65 0.78
CA GLU A 20 -4.22 -4.87 2.06
C GLU A 20 -3.62 -6.27 2.14
N GLU A 21 -4.37 -7.29 1.72
CA GLU A 21 -3.88 -8.66 1.72
C GLU A 21 -2.64 -8.81 0.84
N GLN A 22 -2.66 -8.23 -0.35
CA GLN A 22 -1.52 -8.30 -1.25
C GLN A 22 -0.31 -7.58 -0.65
N ALA A 23 -0.53 -6.43 -0.02
CA ALA A 23 0.54 -5.70 0.64
C ALA A 23 1.15 -6.52 1.77
N ARG A 24 0.32 -7.19 2.57
CA ARG A 24 0.81 -8.02 3.67
C ARG A 24 1.58 -9.24 3.16
N LYS A 25 1.12 -9.85 2.06
CA LYS A 25 1.83 -10.96 1.43
C LYS A 25 3.21 -10.52 0.94
N ALA A 26 3.27 -9.36 0.32
CA ALA A 26 4.54 -8.81 -0.15
C ALA A 26 5.47 -8.51 1.02
N ALA A 27 4.95 -7.88 2.08
CA ALA A 27 5.74 -7.54 3.26
C ALA A 27 6.28 -8.79 3.97
N ALA A 28 5.56 -9.90 3.90
CA ALA A 28 6.00 -11.16 4.51
C ALA A 28 7.27 -11.70 3.87
N GLN A 29 7.61 -11.27 2.65
CA GLN A 29 8.87 -11.64 2.00
C GLN A 29 10.07 -10.89 2.56
N PHE A 30 9.83 -9.84 3.34
CA PHE A 30 10.88 -8.98 3.90
C PHE A 30 10.68 -8.81 5.41
N PRO A 31 10.75 -9.91 6.19
CA PRO A 31 10.48 -9.83 7.63
C PRO A 31 11.43 -8.86 8.33
N GLY A 32 10.86 -7.98 9.13
CA GLY A 32 11.65 -6.97 9.85
C GLY A 32 12.09 -5.79 9.02
N GLN A 33 11.79 -5.75 7.72
CA GLN A 33 12.22 -4.67 6.83
C GLN A 33 11.07 -3.85 6.28
N VAL A 34 9.87 -4.41 6.25
CA VAL A 34 8.70 -3.76 5.67
C VAL A 34 7.52 -3.86 6.63
N GLU A 35 6.81 -2.75 6.81
CA GLU A 35 5.55 -2.79 7.55
C GLU A 35 4.43 -2.28 6.66
N VAL A 36 3.21 -2.74 6.94
CA VAL A 36 2.02 -2.34 6.20
C VAL A 36 1.13 -1.53 7.13
N MET A 37 0.69 -0.36 6.65
CA MET A 37 -0.25 0.48 7.37
C MET A 37 -1.53 0.62 6.58
N LYS A 38 -2.65 0.31 7.21
CA LYS A 38 -3.98 0.55 6.64
C LYS A 38 -4.46 1.89 7.13
N LEU A 39 -4.72 2.81 6.21
CA LEU A 39 -5.10 4.18 6.53
C LEU A 39 -6.44 4.54 5.91
N ASP A 40 -7.11 5.53 6.51
CA ASP A 40 -8.41 6.01 6.05
C ASP A 40 -8.20 6.97 4.87
N ALA A 41 -8.92 6.73 3.78
CA ALA A 41 -8.86 7.59 2.59
C ALA A 41 -9.33 9.02 2.88
N MET A 42 -10.08 9.21 3.94
CA MET A 42 -10.58 10.54 4.34
C MET A 42 -9.68 11.18 5.40
N GLY A 43 -8.63 10.50 5.81
CA GLY A 43 -7.73 10.99 6.85
C GLY A 43 -6.74 12.05 6.34
N PRO A 44 -6.04 12.72 7.27
CA PRO A 44 -5.11 13.79 6.88
C PRO A 44 -3.94 13.32 6.04
N GLU A 45 -3.44 12.09 6.27
CA GLU A 45 -2.35 11.57 5.47
C GLU A 45 -2.75 11.36 4.01
N ALA A 46 -4.00 10.98 3.78
CA ALA A 46 -4.50 10.76 2.43
C ALA A 46 -4.47 12.04 1.60
N GLN A 47 -4.67 13.19 2.24
CA GLN A 47 -4.69 14.47 1.55
C GLN A 47 -3.35 14.82 0.92
N GLN A 48 -2.25 14.31 1.48
CA GLN A 48 -0.93 14.55 0.95
C GLN A 48 -0.75 13.95 -0.45
N TYR A 49 -1.50 12.90 -0.74
CA TYR A 49 -1.39 12.18 -2.01
C TYR A 49 -2.49 12.54 -2.99
N GLY A 50 -3.42 13.41 -2.59
CA GLY A 50 -4.53 13.82 -3.45
C GLY A 50 -5.38 12.64 -3.89
N ILE A 51 -5.79 11.79 -2.95
CA ILE A 51 -6.51 10.56 -3.27
C ILE A 51 -7.83 10.86 -3.98
N MET A 52 -7.99 10.34 -5.17
CA MET A 52 -9.21 10.43 -5.94
C MET A 52 -9.88 9.08 -6.13
N MET A 53 -9.11 7.99 -6.05
CA MET A 53 -9.61 6.64 -6.24
C MET A 53 -9.02 5.72 -5.18
N THR A 54 -9.83 4.78 -4.70
CA THR A 54 -9.40 3.78 -3.72
C THR A 54 -9.56 2.38 -4.30
N PRO A 55 -8.73 1.41 -3.90
CA PRO A 55 -7.64 1.53 -2.94
C PRO A 55 -6.43 2.28 -3.51
N LEU A 56 -5.75 3.03 -2.65
CA LEU A 56 -4.50 3.69 -3.02
C LEU A 56 -3.36 2.99 -2.30
N VAL A 57 -2.34 2.59 -3.04
CA VAL A 57 -1.17 1.91 -2.47
C VAL A 57 0.06 2.79 -2.64
N VAL A 58 0.75 3.06 -1.53
CA VAL A 58 1.92 3.94 -1.51
C VAL A 58 3.09 3.19 -0.88
N ILE A 59 4.25 3.23 -1.51
CA ILE A 59 5.48 2.65 -0.99
C ILE A 59 6.51 3.76 -0.89
N ALA A 60 7.02 4.03 0.33
CA ALA A 60 8.05 5.05 0.56
C ALA A 60 7.64 6.40 -0.08
N ASP A 61 6.40 6.80 0.17
CA ASP A 61 5.80 8.06 -0.31
C ASP A 61 5.59 8.13 -1.82
N GLU A 62 5.79 7.03 -2.53
CA GLU A 62 5.50 6.97 -3.96
C GLU A 62 4.20 6.20 -4.19
N VAL A 63 3.27 6.80 -4.92
CA VAL A 63 2.01 6.13 -5.27
C VAL A 63 2.28 5.08 -6.33
N VAL A 64 2.03 3.82 -6.01
CA VAL A 64 2.29 2.71 -6.93
C VAL A 64 1.00 2.08 -7.47
N GLY A 65 -0.13 2.41 -6.89
CA GLY A 65 -1.43 1.95 -7.39
C GLY A 65 -2.53 2.89 -6.94
N SER A 66 -3.41 3.28 -7.87
CA SER A 66 -4.51 4.18 -7.58
C SER A 66 -5.78 3.58 -8.20
N GLY A 67 -6.75 3.26 -7.33
CA GLY A 67 -8.02 2.68 -7.78
C GLY A 67 -7.92 1.24 -8.23
N ARG A 68 -6.84 0.53 -7.86
CA ARG A 68 -6.65 -0.86 -8.26
C ARG A 68 -5.91 -1.65 -7.19
N VAL A 69 -6.06 -2.96 -7.24
CA VAL A 69 -5.31 -3.88 -6.39
C VAL A 69 -3.98 -4.18 -7.06
N VAL A 70 -2.86 -3.92 -6.37
CA VAL A 70 -1.53 -4.23 -6.88
C VAL A 70 -1.17 -5.64 -6.41
N PRO A 71 -0.87 -6.57 -7.33
CA PRO A 71 -0.52 -7.94 -6.94
C PRO A 71 0.74 -8.01 -6.08
N ALA A 72 0.77 -8.98 -5.17
CA ALA A 72 1.90 -9.15 -4.26
C ALA A 72 3.24 -9.26 -5.00
N GLY A 73 3.27 -9.98 -6.12
CA GLY A 73 4.49 -10.13 -6.90
C GLY A 73 5.04 -8.81 -7.41
N GLN A 74 4.14 -7.93 -7.86
CA GLN A 74 4.54 -6.60 -8.32
C GLN A 74 5.03 -5.75 -7.14
N LEU A 75 4.35 -5.84 -6.01
CA LEU A 75 4.76 -5.12 -4.80
C LEU A 75 6.13 -5.58 -4.32
N VAL A 76 6.41 -6.89 -4.37
CA VAL A 76 7.71 -7.43 -4.01
C VAL A 76 8.81 -6.80 -4.86
N GLU A 77 8.61 -6.71 -6.18
CA GLU A 77 9.60 -6.09 -7.06
C GLU A 77 9.82 -4.62 -6.72
N LEU A 78 8.75 -3.89 -6.45
CA LEU A 78 8.85 -2.48 -6.10
C LEU A 78 9.57 -2.30 -4.76
N ILE A 79 9.27 -3.16 -3.79
CA ILE A 79 9.92 -3.11 -2.48
C ILE A 79 11.41 -3.41 -2.62
N LYS A 80 11.78 -4.41 -3.43
CA LYS A 80 13.20 -4.72 -3.66
C LYS A 80 13.96 -3.52 -4.18
N ARG A 81 13.37 -2.79 -5.11
CA ARG A 81 14.00 -1.58 -5.65
C ARG A 81 14.23 -0.53 -4.58
N LYS A 82 13.25 -0.37 -3.67
CA LYS A 82 13.36 0.61 -2.60
C LYS A 82 14.37 0.21 -1.53
N LEU A 83 14.48 -1.10 -1.25
CA LEU A 83 15.40 -1.60 -0.23
C LEU A 83 16.82 -1.83 -0.77
N GLY A 84 16.91 -2.28 -2.00
CA GLY A 84 18.18 -2.67 -2.58
C GLY A 84 18.93 -1.58 -3.33
N GLY A 85 18.30 -0.45 -3.47
CA GLY A 85 18.92 0.66 -4.20
C GLY A 85 18.71 0.60 -5.68
#